data_a5e7537fe2a79f6a6ed484de12536635
#
_entry.id   a5e7537fe2a79f6a6ed484de12536635
#
_cell.length_a   1.000
_cell.length_b   1.000
_cell.length_c   1.000
_cell.angle_alpha   90.00
_cell.angle_beta   90.00
_cell.angle_gamma   90.00
#
_symmetry.space_group_name_H-M   'P 1'
#
loop_
_entity.id
_entity.type
_entity.pdbx_description
1 polymer ?
#
loop_
_entity_poly.entity_id
_entity_poly.type
_entity_poly.pdbx_seq_one_letter_code
_entity_poly.pdbx_strand_id
1 'polypeptide(L)'
;ILEPFKEKFEELKKQSTYNIEQGAKLDMHIKEVIETGAKISNDTNTLASALKGDNMKQGRWGELILEKVLELSGLRKGEEYDTQTGFGSKKPDATIFLPDNKAVFIDAKTSLASYDAYINAENEDEAQFALKQFKDSVKTHITGLARREYFEIEEFASPEYVLMFIPVESCYAMLFAENGE
;
A
#
# COMPACT_ATOMS: atom_id res chain seq x y z
N ILE A 1 39.19 -36.81 18.11
CA ILE A 1 37.74 -36.79 18.48
C ILE A 1 37.24 -35.35 18.72
N LEU A 2 38.10 -34.38 19.10
CA LEU A 2 37.71 -32.98 19.37
C LEU A 2 37.69 -32.05 18.13
N GLU A 3 38.40 -32.40 17.06
CA GLU A 3 38.52 -31.58 15.85
C GLU A 3 37.16 -31.32 15.13
N PRO A 4 36.34 -32.34 14.83
CA PRO A 4 35.05 -32.15 14.19
C PRO A 4 34.07 -31.32 15.01
N PHE A 5 34.22 -31.33 16.35
CA PHE A 5 33.40 -30.55 17.26
C PHE A 5 33.79 -29.06 17.22
N LYS A 6 35.08 -28.76 17.12
CA LYS A 6 35.59 -27.40 16.94
C LYS A 6 35.14 -26.80 15.63
N GLU A 7 35.24 -27.53 14.53
CA GLU A 7 34.79 -27.07 13.21
C GLU A 7 33.30 -26.74 13.21
N LYS A 8 32.48 -27.61 13.79
CA LYS A 8 31.04 -27.40 13.89
C LYS A 8 30.67 -26.20 14.78
N PHE A 9 31.45 -25.99 15.85
CA PHE A 9 31.27 -24.84 16.74
C PHE A 9 31.60 -23.50 16.02
N GLU A 10 32.68 -23.46 15.24
CA GLU A 10 33.05 -22.28 14.45
C GLU A 10 32.05 -22.02 13.33
N GLU A 11 31.50 -23.04 12.70
CA GLU A 11 30.44 -22.90 11.70
C GLU A 11 29.16 -22.29 12.31
N LEU A 12 28.71 -22.81 13.47
CA LEU A 12 27.56 -22.27 14.20
C LEU A 12 27.77 -20.83 14.64
N LYS A 13 28.96 -20.47 15.06
CA LYS A 13 29.32 -19.10 15.44
C LYS A 13 29.25 -18.16 14.25
N LYS A 14 29.77 -18.55 13.08
CA LYS A 14 29.66 -17.77 11.84
C LYS A 14 28.21 -17.59 11.42
N GLN A 15 27.40 -18.63 11.49
CA GLN A 15 25.98 -18.58 11.15
C GLN A 15 25.19 -17.69 12.10
N SER A 16 25.51 -17.74 13.41
CA SER A 16 24.91 -16.84 14.41
C SER A 16 25.27 -15.38 14.14
N THR A 17 26.54 -15.07 13.86
CA THR A 17 26.97 -13.71 13.52
C THR A 17 26.27 -13.20 12.27
N TYR A 18 26.19 -14.01 11.21
CA TYR A 18 25.47 -13.68 9.99
C TYR A 18 23.99 -13.37 10.25
N ASN A 19 23.31 -14.19 11.07
CA ASN A 19 21.90 -13.96 11.42
C ASN A 19 21.70 -12.64 12.21
N ILE A 20 22.62 -12.30 13.11
CA ILE A 20 22.60 -11.04 13.86
C ILE A 20 22.78 -9.85 12.91
N GLU A 21 23.70 -9.94 11.96
CA GLU A 21 23.91 -8.88 10.95
C GLU A 21 22.70 -8.70 10.04
N GLN A 22 22.05 -9.79 9.62
CA GLN A 22 20.82 -9.73 8.83
C GLN A 22 19.67 -9.12 9.64
N GLY A 23 19.53 -9.48 10.92
CA GLY A 23 18.57 -8.89 11.84
C GLY A 23 18.76 -7.37 11.98
N ALA A 24 20.00 -6.92 12.18
CA ALA A 24 20.32 -5.48 12.29
C ALA A 24 20.03 -4.71 11.00
N LYS A 25 20.27 -5.32 9.83
CA LYS A 25 19.91 -4.71 8.53
C LYS A 25 18.39 -4.60 8.37
N LEU A 26 17.65 -5.63 8.75
CA LEU A 26 16.20 -5.64 8.73
C LEU A 26 15.63 -4.54 9.63
N ASP A 27 16.15 -4.41 10.87
CA ASP A 27 15.73 -3.34 11.78
C ASP A 27 16.00 -1.94 11.23
N MET A 28 17.12 -1.74 10.54
CA MET A 28 17.41 -0.46 9.87
C MET A 28 16.40 -0.18 8.74
N HIS A 29 16.12 -1.16 7.88
CA HIS A 29 15.14 -1.01 6.81
C HIS A 29 13.73 -0.74 7.36
N ILE A 30 13.32 -1.44 8.44
CA ILE A 30 12.04 -1.19 9.10
C ILE A 30 11.95 0.25 9.61
N LYS A 31 13.02 0.77 10.25
CA LYS A 31 13.06 2.16 10.70
C LYS A 31 12.95 3.14 9.55
N GLU A 32 13.69 2.92 8.47
CA GLU A 32 13.63 3.76 7.26
C GLU A 32 12.24 3.79 6.64
N VAL A 33 11.58 2.63 6.56
CA VAL A 33 10.18 2.51 6.08
C VAL A 33 9.23 3.29 6.98
N ILE A 34 9.37 3.16 8.31
CA ILE A 34 8.54 3.88 9.29
C ILE A 34 8.76 5.39 9.18
N GLU A 35 10.01 5.86 9.14
CA GLU A 35 10.34 7.30 9.03
C GLU A 35 9.85 7.90 7.72
N THR A 36 10.01 7.16 6.62
CA THR A 36 9.55 7.61 5.30
C THR A 36 8.03 7.58 5.22
N GLY A 37 7.39 6.56 5.80
CA GLY A 37 5.94 6.48 5.93
C GLY A 37 5.38 7.65 6.73
N ALA A 38 6.00 8.02 7.85
CA ALA A 38 5.60 9.17 8.66
C ALA A 38 5.78 10.50 7.90
N LYS A 39 6.84 10.66 7.11
CA LYS A 39 7.01 11.83 6.22
C LYS A 39 5.93 11.88 5.16
N ILE A 40 5.66 10.78 4.49
CA ILE A 40 4.59 10.67 3.50
C ILE A 40 3.25 11.04 4.14
N SER A 41 2.95 10.57 5.34
CA SER A 41 1.71 10.88 6.07
C SER A 41 1.58 12.37 6.39
N ASN A 42 2.65 13.03 6.86
CA ASN A 42 2.65 14.46 7.16
C ASN A 42 2.54 15.33 5.90
N ASP A 43 3.28 14.99 4.85
CA ASP A 43 3.22 15.71 3.56
C ASP A 43 1.85 15.53 2.90
N THR A 44 1.20 14.39 3.12
CA THR A 44 -0.13 14.05 2.61
C THR A 44 -1.23 14.96 3.14
N ASN A 45 -1.23 15.25 4.42
CA ASN A 45 -2.24 16.14 5.01
C ASN A 45 -2.16 17.57 4.44
N THR A 46 -0.95 18.03 4.15
CA THR A 46 -0.72 19.33 3.52
C THR A 46 -1.09 19.31 2.03
N LEU A 47 -0.78 18.22 1.33
CA LEU A 47 -1.08 18.08 -0.10
C LEU A 47 -2.56 17.79 -0.35
N ALA A 48 -3.26 17.09 0.54
CA ALA A 48 -4.69 16.83 0.42
C ALA A 48 -5.49 18.13 0.24
N SER A 49 -5.16 19.14 1.05
CA SER A 49 -5.77 20.47 0.93
C SER A 49 -5.40 21.19 -0.38
N ALA A 50 -4.17 21.03 -0.86
CA ALA A 50 -3.68 21.64 -2.09
C ALA A 50 -4.25 20.99 -3.37
N LEU A 51 -4.66 19.71 -3.30
CA LEU A 51 -5.24 18.96 -4.42
C LEU A 51 -6.77 19.00 -4.44
N LYS A 52 -7.39 19.81 -3.59
CA LYS A 52 -8.85 19.93 -3.48
C LYS A 52 -9.47 20.32 -4.83
N GLY A 53 -10.46 19.55 -5.26
CA GLY A 53 -11.23 19.80 -6.48
C GLY A 53 -10.61 19.28 -7.77
N ASP A 54 -9.42 18.67 -7.78
CA ASP A 54 -8.79 18.09 -8.97
C ASP A 54 -8.62 16.56 -8.83
N ASN A 55 -9.66 15.84 -9.20
CA ASN A 55 -9.69 14.38 -9.11
C ASN A 55 -8.55 13.70 -9.92
N MET A 56 -8.10 14.33 -11.01
CA MET A 56 -7.04 13.76 -11.84
C MET A 56 -5.68 13.87 -11.16
N LYS A 57 -5.41 15.00 -10.51
CA LYS A 57 -4.17 15.17 -9.73
C LYS A 57 -4.17 14.28 -8.49
N GLN A 58 -5.33 14.14 -7.82
CA GLN A 58 -5.47 13.20 -6.70
C GLN A 58 -5.16 11.76 -7.12
N GLY A 59 -5.70 11.30 -8.25
CA GLY A 59 -5.42 9.97 -8.79
C GLY A 59 -3.93 9.75 -9.04
N ARG A 60 -3.29 10.64 -9.80
CA ARG A 60 -1.84 10.57 -10.09
C ARG A 60 -0.98 10.59 -8.83
N TRP A 61 -1.38 11.37 -7.84
CA TRP A 61 -0.67 11.41 -6.57
C TRP A 61 -0.80 10.08 -5.82
N GLY A 62 -1.99 9.48 -5.77
CA GLY A 62 -2.20 8.15 -5.17
C GLY A 62 -1.36 7.06 -5.81
N GLU A 63 -1.26 7.07 -7.15
CA GLU A 63 -0.39 6.16 -7.92
C GLU A 63 1.10 6.36 -7.58
N LEU A 64 1.54 7.62 -7.45
CA LEU A 64 2.93 7.94 -7.10
C LEU A 64 3.28 7.46 -5.69
N ILE A 65 2.37 7.61 -4.72
CA ILE A 65 2.57 7.10 -3.37
C ILE A 65 2.60 5.56 -3.37
N LEU A 66 1.73 4.91 -4.13
CA LEU A 66 1.74 3.45 -4.28
C LEU A 66 3.10 2.97 -4.82
N GLU A 67 3.60 3.59 -5.90
CA GLU A 67 4.91 3.25 -6.45
C GLU A 67 6.01 3.42 -5.41
N LYS A 68 5.99 4.51 -4.65
CA LYS A 68 6.98 4.76 -3.59
C LYS A 68 6.93 3.73 -2.46
N VAL A 69 5.75 3.28 -2.08
CA VAL A 69 5.58 2.20 -1.08
C VAL A 69 6.16 0.89 -1.60
N LEU A 70 5.91 0.55 -2.87
CA LEU A 70 6.47 -0.67 -3.48
C LEU A 70 8.01 -0.63 -3.53
N GLU A 71 8.60 0.50 -3.94
CA GLU A 71 10.06 0.70 -3.91
C GLU A 71 10.64 0.53 -2.49
N LEU A 72 10.03 1.18 -1.49
CA LEU A 72 10.46 1.11 -0.09
C LEU A 72 10.30 -0.29 0.51
N SER A 73 9.38 -1.08 -0.01
CA SER A 73 9.23 -2.49 0.35
C SER A 73 10.34 -3.38 -0.24
N GLY A 74 11.29 -2.80 -0.98
CA GLY A 74 12.42 -3.51 -1.58
C GLY A 74 12.12 -4.16 -2.92
N LEU A 75 10.92 -3.93 -3.47
CA LEU A 75 10.56 -4.44 -4.79
C LEU A 75 11.19 -3.59 -5.89
N ARG A 76 11.67 -4.22 -6.95
CA ARG A 76 12.33 -3.57 -8.10
C ARG A 76 11.36 -3.44 -9.26
N LYS A 77 11.21 -2.20 -9.76
CA LYS A 77 10.37 -1.91 -10.92
C LYS A 77 10.90 -2.62 -12.18
N GLY A 78 10.01 -3.23 -12.94
CA GLY A 78 10.34 -4.01 -14.13
C GLY A 78 10.80 -5.44 -13.83
N GLU A 79 10.98 -5.82 -12.57
CA GLU A 79 11.35 -7.18 -12.14
C GLU A 79 10.29 -7.78 -11.21
N GLU A 80 10.07 -7.21 -10.03
CA GLU A 80 9.08 -7.71 -9.06
C GLU A 80 7.76 -6.94 -9.09
N TYR A 81 7.73 -5.74 -9.66
CA TYR A 81 6.48 -5.01 -9.91
C TYR A 81 6.58 -4.11 -11.13
N ASP A 82 5.43 -3.70 -11.64
CA ASP A 82 5.31 -2.62 -12.62
C ASP A 82 4.06 -1.77 -12.36
N THR A 83 4.03 -0.57 -12.92
CA THR A 83 2.93 0.39 -12.76
C THR A 83 2.28 0.68 -14.11
N GLN A 84 0.96 0.86 -14.12
CA GLN A 84 0.18 1.24 -15.30
C GLN A 84 0.30 0.27 -16.50
N THR A 85 0.71 -0.97 -16.28
CA THR A 85 0.80 -1.99 -17.33
C THR A 85 -0.60 -2.41 -17.75
N GLY A 86 -0.90 -2.33 -19.04
CA GLY A 86 -2.18 -2.71 -19.61
C GLY A 86 -2.20 -4.19 -20.02
N PHE A 87 -3.28 -4.88 -19.67
CA PHE A 87 -3.58 -6.26 -20.08
C PHE A 87 -4.91 -6.26 -20.83
N GLY A 88 -4.83 -6.09 -22.16
CA GLY A 88 -6.03 -5.89 -22.98
C GLY A 88 -6.79 -4.62 -22.59
N SER A 89 -8.03 -4.77 -22.14
CA SER A 89 -8.87 -3.66 -21.65
C SER A 89 -8.67 -3.35 -20.17
N LYS A 90 -7.91 -4.17 -19.44
CA LYS A 90 -7.69 -4.07 -18.00
C LYS A 90 -6.37 -3.35 -17.73
N LYS A 91 -6.40 -2.36 -16.84
CA LYS A 91 -5.22 -1.57 -16.50
C LYS A 91 -5.19 -1.30 -14.99
N PRO A 92 -4.57 -2.18 -14.20
CA PRO A 92 -4.33 -1.93 -12.78
C PRO A 92 -3.33 -0.79 -12.59
N ASP A 93 -3.37 -0.12 -11.44
CA ASP A 93 -2.39 0.94 -11.12
C ASP A 93 -1.02 0.36 -10.81
N ALA A 94 -0.96 -0.82 -10.20
CA ALA A 94 0.27 -1.61 -10.10
C ALA A 94 0.00 -3.11 -10.20
N THR A 95 1.02 -3.83 -10.66
CA THR A 95 1.06 -5.29 -10.74
C THR A 95 2.30 -5.78 -10.01
N ILE A 96 2.15 -6.64 -9.01
CA ILE A 96 3.27 -7.32 -8.34
C ILE A 96 3.40 -8.70 -8.98
N PHE A 97 4.59 -9.01 -9.48
CA PHE A 97 4.91 -10.29 -10.06
C PHE A 97 5.37 -11.27 -8.98
N LEU A 98 4.76 -12.42 -8.93
CA LEU A 98 5.06 -13.49 -7.99
C LEU A 98 5.69 -14.69 -8.72
N PRO A 99 6.38 -15.59 -8.00
CA PRO A 99 6.83 -16.86 -8.57
C PRO A 99 5.69 -17.65 -9.22
N ASP A 100 6.04 -18.61 -10.08
CA ASP A 100 5.11 -19.50 -10.77
C ASP A 100 4.11 -18.78 -11.69
N ASN A 101 4.56 -17.70 -12.34
CA ASN A 101 3.74 -16.89 -13.26
C ASN A 101 2.44 -16.37 -12.63
N LYS A 102 2.50 -15.96 -11.35
CA LYS A 102 1.40 -15.34 -10.62
C LYS A 102 1.56 -13.84 -10.54
N ALA A 103 0.45 -13.12 -10.38
CA ALA A 103 0.48 -11.69 -10.16
C ALA A 103 -0.60 -11.27 -9.15
N VAL A 104 -0.31 -10.20 -8.40
CA VAL A 104 -1.28 -9.49 -7.56
C VAL A 104 -1.50 -8.11 -8.15
N PHE A 105 -2.75 -7.75 -8.39
CA PHE A 105 -3.12 -6.45 -8.93
C PHE A 105 -3.51 -5.49 -7.81
N ILE A 106 -3.11 -4.24 -7.96
CA ILE A 106 -3.38 -3.18 -6.99
C ILE A 106 -4.05 -2.02 -7.72
N ASP A 107 -5.12 -1.49 -7.12
CA ASP A 107 -5.81 -0.28 -7.57
C ASP A 107 -5.75 0.77 -6.46
N ALA A 108 -5.23 1.95 -6.77
CA ALA A 108 -5.09 3.04 -5.83
C ALA A 108 -6.38 3.86 -5.76
N LYS A 109 -6.95 4.01 -4.56
CA LYS A 109 -8.14 4.84 -4.36
C LYS A 109 -7.86 5.98 -3.41
N THR A 110 -8.02 7.19 -3.94
CA THR A 110 -7.86 8.43 -3.18
C THR A 110 -9.21 9.12 -3.06
N SER A 111 -9.75 9.26 -1.85
CA SER A 111 -10.99 9.98 -1.54
C SER A 111 -10.68 11.19 -0.64
N LEU A 112 -9.74 12.04 -1.09
CA LEU A 112 -9.27 13.18 -0.30
C LEU A 112 -10.35 14.22 -0.03
N ALA A 113 -11.31 14.41 -0.94
CA ALA A 113 -12.38 15.39 -0.76
C ALA A 113 -13.26 15.11 0.47
N SER A 114 -13.65 13.84 0.68
CA SER A 114 -14.45 13.45 1.84
C SER A 114 -13.62 13.45 3.12
N TYR A 115 -12.33 13.12 3.03
CA TYR A 115 -11.40 13.22 4.15
C TYR A 115 -11.21 14.69 4.57
N ASP A 116 -10.94 15.59 3.63
CA ASP A 116 -10.80 17.02 3.90
C ASP A 116 -12.10 17.60 4.52
N ALA A 117 -13.27 17.21 4.00
CA ALA A 117 -14.54 17.60 4.58
C ALA A 117 -14.71 17.13 6.02
N TYR A 118 -14.23 15.91 6.34
CA TYR A 118 -14.30 15.37 7.70
C TYR A 118 -13.41 16.13 8.68
N ILE A 119 -12.12 16.38 8.34
CA ILE A 119 -11.19 17.05 9.25
C ILE A 119 -11.48 18.55 9.40
N ASN A 120 -12.12 19.18 8.44
CA ASN A 120 -12.47 20.60 8.48
C ASN A 120 -13.95 20.83 8.85
N ALA A 121 -14.66 19.82 9.33
CA ALA A 121 -16.04 19.94 9.79
C ALA A 121 -16.12 20.89 11.00
N GLU A 122 -17.07 21.83 10.96
CA GLU A 122 -17.24 22.81 12.03
C GLU A 122 -18.06 22.26 13.21
N ASN A 123 -18.77 21.16 13.00
CA ASN A 123 -19.62 20.51 14.00
C ASN A 123 -19.71 19.01 13.74
N GLU A 124 -20.25 18.28 14.73
CA GLU A 124 -20.37 16.82 14.69
C GLU A 124 -21.27 16.32 13.55
N ASP A 125 -22.35 17.02 13.23
CA ASP A 125 -23.27 16.63 12.16
C ASP A 125 -22.57 16.66 10.79
N GLU A 126 -21.76 17.67 10.53
CA GLU A 126 -20.95 17.78 9.32
C GLU A 126 -19.89 16.68 9.26
N ALA A 127 -19.23 16.40 10.38
CA ALA A 127 -18.23 15.33 10.46
C ALA A 127 -18.86 13.96 10.17
N GLN A 128 -19.99 13.65 10.76
CA GLN A 128 -20.73 12.40 10.52
C GLN A 128 -21.22 12.29 9.08
N PHE A 129 -21.67 13.37 8.50
CA PHE A 129 -22.08 13.40 7.10
C PHE A 129 -20.89 13.11 6.16
N ALA A 130 -19.74 13.77 6.39
CA ALA A 130 -18.53 13.55 5.60
C ALA A 130 -17.99 12.13 5.74
N LEU A 131 -18.01 11.57 6.96
CA LEU A 131 -17.64 10.19 7.24
C LEU A 131 -18.52 9.19 6.48
N LYS A 132 -19.85 9.42 6.50
CA LYS A 132 -20.78 8.59 5.73
C LYS A 132 -20.49 8.64 4.24
N GLN A 133 -20.31 9.83 3.67
CA GLN A 133 -19.97 9.99 2.25
C GLN A 133 -18.66 9.27 1.89
N PHE A 134 -17.66 9.34 2.77
CA PHE A 134 -16.40 8.64 2.60
C PHE A 134 -16.62 7.11 2.56
N LYS A 135 -17.32 6.56 3.55
CA LYS A 135 -17.64 5.11 3.63
C LYS A 135 -18.42 4.63 2.38
N ASP A 136 -19.41 5.39 1.94
CA ASP A 136 -20.20 5.08 0.75
C ASP A 136 -19.34 5.12 -0.53
N SER A 137 -18.44 6.08 -0.66
CA SER A 137 -17.49 6.17 -1.77
C SER A 137 -16.56 4.96 -1.83
N VAL A 138 -15.99 4.56 -0.70
CA VAL A 138 -15.12 3.37 -0.61
C VAL A 138 -15.89 2.11 -0.96
N LYS A 139 -17.10 1.92 -0.42
CA LYS A 139 -17.97 0.78 -0.72
C LYS A 139 -18.31 0.68 -2.22
N THR A 140 -18.62 1.82 -2.83
CA THR A 140 -18.89 1.89 -4.28
C THR A 140 -17.65 1.50 -5.08
N HIS A 141 -16.48 1.93 -4.65
CA HIS A 141 -15.21 1.59 -5.30
C HIS A 141 -14.89 0.09 -5.17
N ILE A 142 -15.03 -0.48 -3.98
CA ILE A 142 -14.84 -1.93 -3.75
C ILE A 142 -15.76 -2.73 -4.68
N THR A 143 -17.05 -2.35 -4.77
CA THR A 143 -18.00 -3.01 -5.66
C THR A 143 -17.59 -2.87 -7.13
N GLY A 144 -17.06 -1.71 -7.53
CA GLY A 144 -16.53 -1.47 -8.86
C GLY A 144 -15.30 -2.32 -9.18
N LEU A 145 -14.37 -2.45 -8.22
CA LEU A 145 -13.18 -3.29 -8.35
C LEU A 145 -13.52 -4.76 -8.51
N ALA A 146 -14.48 -5.27 -7.72
CA ALA A 146 -14.93 -6.65 -7.82
C ALA A 146 -15.47 -7.00 -9.21
N ARG A 147 -15.99 -6.01 -9.95
CA ARG A 147 -16.51 -6.18 -11.32
C ARG A 147 -15.44 -6.07 -12.41
N ARG A 148 -14.23 -5.64 -12.08
CA ARG A 148 -13.14 -5.50 -13.08
C ARG A 148 -12.52 -6.83 -13.47
N GLU A 149 -12.78 -7.90 -12.69
CA GLU A 149 -12.40 -9.29 -13.02
C GLU A 149 -10.93 -9.42 -13.42
N TYR A 150 -10.02 -8.76 -12.67
CA TYR A 150 -8.58 -8.82 -12.94
C TYR A 150 -8.04 -10.26 -12.93
N PHE A 151 -8.71 -11.18 -12.24
CA PHE A 151 -8.37 -12.60 -12.22
C PHE A 151 -8.54 -13.30 -13.60
N GLU A 152 -9.25 -12.69 -14.55
CA GLU A 152 -9.39 -13.18 -15.92
C GLU A 152 -8.23 -12.74 -16.85
N ILE A 153 -7.19 -12.08 -16.33
CA ILE A 153 -6.00 -11.77 -17.11
C ILE A 153 -5.24 -13.07 -17.36
N GLU A 154 -5.29 -13.57 -18.59
CA GLU A 154 -4.77 -14.90 -19.00
C GLU A 154 -3.24 -15.02 -18.88
N GLU A 155 -2.53 -13.88 -18.88
CA GLU A 155 -1.07 -13.86 -18.76
C GLU A 155 -0.57 -14.39 -17.42
N PHE A 156 -1.42 -14.39 -16.37
CA PHE A 156 -1.01 -14.78 -15.02
C PHE A 156 -2.02 -15.73 -14.35
N ALA A 157 -1.52 -16.66 -13.56
CA ALA A 157 -2.31 -17.41 -12.60
C ALA A 157 -2.58 -16.52 -11.37
N SER A 158 -3.49 -15.53 -11.52
CA SER A 158 -3.75 -14.52 -10.50
C SER A 158 -4.71 -15.02 -9.43
N PRO A 159 -4.61 -14.53 -8.19
CA PRO A 159 -5.60 -14.81 -7.15
C PRO A 159 -6.95 -14.15 -7.48
N GLU A 160 -8.03 -14.70 -6.92
CA GLU A 160 -9.40 -14.18 -7.08
C GLU A 160 -9.66 -12.91 -6.25
N TYR A 161 -8.63 -12.07 -6.03
CA TYR A 161 -8.75 -10.80 -5.32
C TYR A 161 -7.86 -9.73 -5.95
N VAL A 162 -8.21 -8.48 -5.71
CA VAL A 162 -7.42 -7.30 -6.03
C VAL A 162 -7.20 -6.50 -4.75
N LEU A 163 -6.01 -5.93 -4.60
CA LEU A 163 -5.71 -5.06 -3.46
C LEU A 163 -6.18 -3.63 -3.76
N MET A 164 -6.88 -3.03 -2.82
CA MET A 164 -7.20 -1.61 -2.85
C MET A 164 -6.19 -0.86 -1.96
N PHE A 165 -5.43 0.04 -2.56
CA PHE A 165 -4.48 0.87 -1.85
C PHE A 165 -5.10 2.23 -1.49
N ILE A 166 -5.05 2.60 -0.22
CA ILE A 166 -5.47 3.90 0.28
C ILE A 166 -4.22 4.64 0.76
N PRO A 167 -3.77 5.72 0.07
CA PRO A 167 -2.49 6.38 0.34
C PRO A 167 -2.46 7.19 1.63
N VAL A 168 -3.61 7.42 2.28
CA VAL A 168 -3.75 8.22 3.50
C VAL A 168 -4.14 7.32 4.65
N GLU A 169 -3.26 7.17 5.63
CA GLU A 169 -3.48 6.31 6.80
C GLU A 169 -4.74 6.74 7.60
N SER A 170 -4.94 8.03 7.77
CA SER A 170 -6.13 8.56 8.46
C SER A 170 -7.43 8.21 7.74
N CYS A 171 -7.41 8.15 6.39
CA CYS A 171 -8.56 7.67 5.62
C CYS A 171 -8.87 6.20 5.90
N TYR A 172 -7.83 5.37 6.06
CA TYR A 172 -7.99 3.98 6.44
C TYR A 172 -8.60 3.85 7.86
N ALA A 173 -8.09 4.63 8.83
CA ALA A 173 -8.64 4.64 10.19
C ALA A 173 -10.12 5.05 10.23
N MET A 174 -10.56 5.98 9.37
CA MET A 174 -11.97 6.40 9.27
C MET A 174 -12.92 5.26 8.85
N LEU A 175 -12.45 4.24 8.12
CA LEU A 175 -13.28 3.10 7.73
C LEU A 175 -13.75 2.29 8.94
N PHE A 176 -12.93 2.24 9.99
CA PHE A 176 -13.17 1.47 11.21
C PHE A 176 -13.65 2.34 12.36
N ALA A 177 -13.76 3.66 12.18
CA ALA A 177 -14.39 4.52 13.16
C ALA A 177 -15.84 4.09 13.32
N GLU A 178 -16.21 3.69 14.53
CA GLU A 178 -17.62 3.43 14.89
C GLU A 178 -18.38 4.75 14.81
N ASN A 179 -19.58 4.71 14.25
CA ASN A 179 -20.49 5.85 14.32
C ASN A 179 -20.71 6.07 15.82
N GLY A 180 -20.21 7.19 16.35
CA GLY A 180 -20.24 7.43 17.78
C GLY A 180 -21.64 7.19 18.36
N GLU A 181 -21.75 6.14 19.18
CA GLU A 181 -22.77 5.96 20.20
C GLU A 181 -22.18 6.42 21.53
#